data_a982b5455b8cbd46fd2007954c4b6ca4
#
_entry.id   a982b5455b8cbd46fd2007954c4b6ca4
#
_cell.length_a   1.000
_cell.length_b   1.000
_cell.length_c   1.000
_cell.angle_alpha   90.00
_cell.angle_beta   90.00
_cell.angle_gamma   90.00
#
_symmetry.space_group_name_H-M   'P 1'
#
loop_
_entity.id
_entity.type
_entity.pdbx_description
1 polymer ?
#
loop_
_entity_poly.entity_id
_entity_poly.type
_entity_poly.pdbx_seq_one_letter_code
_entity_poly.pdbx_strand_id
1 'polypeptide(L)'
;MAELKSLAKDTAIYGASSIIGKFLNYLLVPVYTISLPASSGGYGVITNMYAIVALLLVLLTFGMETGFFRFANKGDDDPNRVYSTSLLMVSSVSLTFLLLCLLFLSPIADLFGYGEHPWYLGMMLIVIAMDAIQAIPFAYLRYKKRPIKFAGLKLLFIFISISLNITYFVVLKGTDVGAAFLINLICSFTVMMGLIPEFRAFR
;
A
#
# COMPACT_ATOMS: atom_id res chain seq x y z
N MET A 1 24.70 -18.29 -18.76
CA MET A 1 23.60 -19.19 -18.32
C MET A 1 23.25 -19.05 -16.86
N ALA A 2 24.22 -18.95 -15.92
CA ALA A 2 23.94 -18.75 -14.47
C ALA A 2 23.23 -17.42 -14.18
N GLU A 3 23.63 -16.34 -14.83
CA GLU A 3 23.06 -14.99 -14.67
C GLU A 3 21.61 -14.91 -15.16
N LEU A 4 21.28 -15.57 -16.28
CA LEU A 4 19.92 -15.66 -16.81
C LEU A 4 19.00 -16.44 -15.86
N LYS A 5 19.51 -17.54 -15.24
CA LYS A 5 18.76 -18.30 -14.24
C LYS A 5 18.50 -17.50 -12.97
N SER A 6 19.47 -16.71 -12.52
CA SER A 6 19.29 -15.82 -11.35
C SER A 6 18.26 -14.74 -11.64
N LEU A 7 18.33 -14.08 -12.80
CA LEU A 7 17.37 -13.06 -13.21
C LEU A 7 15.96 -13.62 -13.34
N ALA A 8 15.82 -14.81 -13.95
CA ALA A 8 14.51 -15.46 -14.07
C ALA A 8 13.92 -15.82 -12.69
N LYS A 9 14.76 -16.32 -11.77
CA LYS A 9 14.34 -16.62 -10.40
C LYS A 9 13.88 -15.36 -9.65
N ASP A 10 14.64 -14.28 -9.71
CA ASP A 10 14.30 -13.02 -9.04
C ASP A 10 12.99 -12.43 -9.61
N THR A 11 12.86 -12.42 -10.94
CA THR A 11 11.62 -11.98 -11.61
C THR A 11 10.42 -12.84 -11.22
N ALA A 12 10.58 -14.15 -11.13
CA ALA A 12 9.53 -15.06 -10.68
C ALA A 12 9.10 -14.77 -9.23
N ILE A 13 10.04 -14.52 -8.32
CA ILE A 13 9.73 -14.20 -6.92
C ILE A 13 8.97 -12.86 -6.83
N TYR A 14 9.42 -11.81 -7.53
CA TYR A 14 8.74 -10.52 -7.55
C TYR A 14 7.33 -10.61 -8.16
N GLY A 15 7.20 -11.30 -9.30
CA GLY A 15 5.93 -11.50 -9.98
C GLY A 15 4.96 -12.35 -9.16
N ALA A 16 5.41 -13.50 -8.68
CA ALA A 16 4.59 -14.40 -7.89
C ALA A 16 4.07 -13.74 -6.60
N SER A 17 4.92 -13.05 -5.84
CA SER A 17 4.50 -12.37 -4.61
C SER A 17 3.44 -11.28 -4.88
N SER A 18 3.55 -10.58 -6.01
CA SER A 18 2.56 -9.56 -6.40
C SER A 18 1.24 -10.16 -6.88
N ILE A 19 1.29 -11.27 -7.62
CA ILE A 19 0.10 -12.00 -8.12
C ILE A 19 -0.63 -12.66 -6.95
N ILE A 20 0.11 -13.37 -6.08
CA ILE A 20 -0.44 -14.00 -4.87
C ILE A 20 -1.16 -12.96 -4.00
N GLY A 21 -0.57 -11.77 -3.86
CA GLY A 21 -1.18 -10.66 -3.12
C GLY A 21 -2.54 -10.27 -3.66
N LYS A 22 -2.65 -10.10 -4.97
CA LYS A 22 -3.93 -9.77 -5.63
C LYS A 22 -4.95 -10.89 -5.47
N PHE A 23 -4.54 -12.14 -5.68
CA PHE A 23 -5.41 -13.31 -5.57
C PHE A 23 -5.97 -13.47 -4.14
N LEU A 24 -5.12 -13.32 -3.13
CA LEU A 24 -5.52 -13.46 -1.73
C LEU A 24 -6.47 -12.34 -1.28
N ASN A 25 -6.35 -11.14 -1.84
CA ASN A 25 -7.34 -10.08 -1.61
C ASN A 25 -8.73 -10.46 -2.14
N TYR A 26 -8.83 -11.20 -3.26
CA TYR A 26 -10.11 -11.72 -3.74
C TYR A 26 -10.74 -12.74 -2.78
N LEU A 27 -9.94 -13.45 -1.97
CA LEU A 27 -10.47 -14.37 -0.96
C LEU A 27 -11.22 -13.64 0.18
N LEU A 28 -10.97 -12.36 0.38
CA LEU A 28 -11.70 -11.54 1.37
C LEU A 28 -13.07 -11.08 0.88
N VAL A 29 -13.33 -11.13 -0.43
CA VAL A 29 -14.63 -10.71 -1.00
C VAL A 29 -15.80 -11.47 -0.41
N PRO A 30 -15.79 -12.83 -0.34
CA PRO A 30 -16.86 -13.59 0.33
C PRO A 30 -17.00 -13.24 1.81
N VAL A 31 -15.87 -12.99 2.49
CA VAL A 31 -15.89 -12.61 3.91
C VAL A 31 -16.68 -11.32 4.11
N TYR A 32 -16.38 -10.28 3.32
CA TYR A 32 -17.08 -9.01 3.41
C TYR A 32 -18.54 -9.09 2.98
N THR A 33 -18.84 -9.80 1.90
CA THR A 33 -20.21 -9.90 1.36
C THR A 33 -21.15 -10.69 2.27
N ILE A 34 -20.63 -11.67 3.02
CA ILE A 34 -21.43 -12.46 3.96
C ILE A 34 -21.55 -11.74 5.31
N SER A 35 -20.50 -11.09 5.78
CA SER A 35 -20.43 -10.52 7.13
C SER A 35 -21.00 -9.11 7.24
N LEU A 36 -20.96 -8.32 6.16
CA LEU A 36 -21.43 -6.95 6.18
C LEU A 36 -22.90 -6.85 5.73
N PRO A 37 -23.77 -6.21 6.53
CA PRO A 37 -25.17 -6.03 6.14
C PRO A 37 -25.30 -5.11 4.94
N ALA A 38 -26.22 -5.40 4.04
CA ALA A 38 -26.51 -4.57 2.88
C ALA A 38 -26.98 -3.15 3.25
N SER A 39 -27.61 -3.01 4.43
CA SER A 39 -28.11 -1.75 4.97
C SER A 39 -27.01 -0.73 5.32
N SER A 40 -25.78 -1.20 5.60
CA SER A 40 -24.62 -0.34 5.87
C SER A 40 -23.82 0.05 4.62
N GLY A 41 -24.36 -0.21 3.40
CA GLY A 41 -23.60 -0.10 2.16
C GLY A 41 -22.57 -1.24 1.99
N GLY A 42 -22.31 -1.99 3.06
CA GLY A 42 -21.54 -3.23 3.08
C GLY A 42 -20.25 -3.22 2.27
N TYR A 43 -20.09 -4.24 1.46
CA TYR A 43 -18.93 -4.38 0.57
C TYR A 43 -18.79 -3.27 -0.47
N GLY A 44 -19.88 -2.58 -0.84
CA GLY A 44 -19.86 -1.46 -1.79
C GLY A 44 -19.01 -0.29 -1.29
N VAL A 45 -19.12 0.06 -0.01
CA VAL A 45 -18.28 1.11 0.63
C VAL A 45 -16.81 0.73 0.56
N ILE A 46 -16.46 -0.52 0.87
CA ILE A 46 -15.09 -1.01 0.81
C ILE A 46 -14.55 -0.91 -0.61
N THR A 47 -15.31 -1.39 -1.61
CA THR A 47 -14.89 -1.39 -3.01
C THR A 47 -14.68 0.03 -3.53
N ASN A 48 -15.59 0.96 -3.22
CA ASN A 48 -15.49 2.35 -3.63
C ASN A 48 -14.26 3.03 -3.02
N MET A 49 -14.02 2.83 -1.72
CA MET A 49 -12.82 3.37 -1.05
C MET A 49 -11.53 2.83 -1.67
N TYR A 50 -11.43 1.53 -1.95
CA TYR A 50 -10.24 0.96 -2.60
C TYR A 50 -10.05 1.46 -4.04
N ALA A 51 -11.13 1.77 -4.77
CA ALA A 51 -11.03 2.39 -6.09
C ALA A 51 -10.43 3.80 -6.01
N ILE A 52 -10.87 4.61 -5.04
CA ILE A 52 -10.30 5.95 -4.76
C ILE A 52 -8.82 5.82 -4.37
N VAL A 53 -8.49 4.89 -3.48
CA VAL A 53 -7.10 4.59 -3.08
C VAL A 53 -6.23 4.27 -4.28
N ALA A 54 -6.67 3.39 -5.15
CA ALA A 54 -5.89 2.98 -6.32
C ALA A 54 -5.60 4.16 -7.25
N LEU A 55 -6.59 5.04 -7.49
CA LEU A 55 -6.43 6.25 -8.28
C LEU A 55 -5.42 7.22 -7.65
N LEU A 56 -5.62 7.54 -6.37
CA LEU A 56 -4.77 8.49 -5.64
C LEU A 56 -3.34 7.99 -5.49
N LEU A 57 -3.14 6.69 -5.29
CA LEU A 57 -1.81 6.11 -5.20
C LEU A 57 -1.01 6.32 -6.48
N VAL A 58 -1.63 6.14 -7.65
CA VAL A 58 -0.98 6.41 -8.96
C VAL A 58 -0.62 7.90 -9.08
N LEU A 59 -1.53 8.79 -8.66
CA LEU A 59 -1.27 10.24 -8.71
C LEU A 59 -0.14 10.65 -7.76
N LEU A 60 -0.09 10.14 -6.53
CA LEU A 60 0.92 10.49 -5.53
C LEU A 60 2.31 9.92 -5.86
N THR A 61 2.37 8.75 -6.48
CA THR A 61 3.65 8.17 -6.92
C THR A 61 4.16 8.73 -8.24
N PHE A 62 3.30 9.32 -9.05
CA PHE A 62 3.55 10.01 -10.34
C PHE A 62 4.69 9.41 -11.18
N GLY A 63 4.78 8.08 -11.22
CA GLY A 63 5.79 7.37 -12.00
C GLY A 63 7.22 7.48 -11.46
N MET A 64 7.41 8.00 -10.24
CA MET A 64 8.74 8.20 -9.64
C MET A 64 9.51 6.88 -9.46
N GLU A 65 8.82 5.76 -9.32
CA GLU A 65 9.43 4.44 -9.30
C GLU A 65 10.18 4.14 -10.61
N THR A 66 9.54 4.42 -11.75
CA THR A 66 10.16 4.28 -13.07
C THR A 66 11.32 5.27 -13.26
N GLY A 67 11.13 6.51 -12.79
CA GLY A 67 12.17 7.52 -12.76
C GLY A 67 13.40 7.08 -11.98
N PHE A 68 13.17 6.55 -10.75
CA PHE A 68 14.24 6.01 -9.92
C PHE A 68 15.05 4.93 -10.67
N PHE A 69 14.39 3.92 -11.27
CA PHE A 69 15.09 2.88 -12.03
C PHE A 69 15.89 3.43 -13.20
N ARG A 70 15.32 4.37 -13.95
CA ARG A 70 15.98 4.97 -15.11
C ARG A 70 17.27 5.70 -14.71
N PHE A 71 17.22 6.58 -13.72
CA PHE A 71 18.37 7.37 -13.28
C PHE A 71 19.38 6.54 -12.50
N ALA A 72 18.95 5.62 -11.64
CA ALA A 72 19.84 4.74 -10.89
C ALA A 72 20.65 3.78 -11.79
N ASN A 73 20.13 3.42 -12.99
CA ASN A 73 20.82 2.52 -13.92
C ASN A 73 21.60 3.28 -15.01
N LYS A 74 21.43 4.61 -15.15
CA LYS A 74 22.11 5.39 -16.20
C LYS A 74 23.61 5.55 -15.94
N GLY A 75 24.05 5.48 -14.68
CA GLY A 75 25.46 5.49 -14.30
C GLY A 75 26.07 6.88 -14.14
N ASP A 76 25.33 7.95 -14.39
CA ASP A 76 25.82 9.33 -14.27
C ASP A 76 25.75 9.84 -12.81
N ASP A 77 24.83 9.30 -12.00
CA ASP A 77 24.56 9.71 -10.62
C ASP A 77 24.78 8.58 -9.63
N ASP A 78 25.09 8.89 -8.36
CA ASP A 78 25.10 7.92 -7.27
C ASP A 78 23.67 7.38 -7.04
N PRO A 79 23.44 6.07 -7.19
CA PRO A 79 22.13 5.46 -7.00
C PRO A 79 21.49 5.75 -5.63
N ASN A 80 22.29 5.93 -4.58
CA ASN A 80 21.75 6.28 -3.25
C ASN A 80 21.23 7.73 -3.22
N ARG A 81 21.87 8.64 -3.96
CA ARG A 81 21.42 10.02 -4.12
C ARG A 81 20.11 10.08 -4.92
N VAL A 82 20.03 9.32 -6.00
CA VAL A 82 18.79 9.20 -6.79
C VAL A 82 17.65 8.63 -5.92
N TYR A 83 17.96 7.62 -5.11
CA TYR A 83 17.00 7.04 -4.15
C TYR A 83 16.51 8.10 -3.14
N SER A 84 17.43 8.83 -2.51
CA SER A 84 17.10 9.84 -1.50
C SER A 84 16.24 10.96 -2.08
N THR A 85 16.58 11.44 -3.28
CA THR A 85 15.80 12.47 -3.98
C THR A 85 14.39 11.98 -4.32
N SER A 86 14.28 10.77 -4.86
CA SER A 86 12.97 10.16 -5.19
C SER A 86 12.11 9.97 -3.95
N LEU A 87 12.70 9.47 -2.86
CA LEU A 87 12.00 9.28 -1.59
C LEU A 87 11.53 10.61 -1.01
N LEU A 88 12.38 11.63 -1.02
CA LEU A 88 12.05 12.96 -0.50
C LEU A 88 10.91 13.59 -1.31
N MET A 89 10.95 13.51 -2.63
CA MET A 89 9.90 14.04 -3.49
C MET A 89 8.55 13.37 -3.24
N VAL A 90 8.49 12.04 -3.27
CA VAL A 90 7.25 11.31 -3.02
C VAL A 90 6.74 11.55 -1.59
N SER A 91 7.63 11.54 -0.60
CA SER A 91 7.25 11.80 0.80
C SER A 91 6.70 13.21 0.99
N SER A 92 7.35 14.23 0.41
CA SER A 92 6.89 15.61 0.52
C SER A 92 5.51 15.81 -0.11
N VAL A 93 5.30 15.29 -1.32
CA VAL A 93 4.01 15.36 -2.01
C VAL A 93 2.93 14.62 -1.23
N SER A 94 3.22 13.39 -0.78
CA SER A 94 2.25 12.56 -0.05
C SER A 94 1.88 13.15 1.30
N LEU A 95 2.85 13.69 2.05
CA LEU A 95 2.58 14.34 3.34
C LEU A 95 1.82 15.67 3.17
N THR A 96 2.18 16.47 2.17
CA THR A 96 1.44 17.71 1.88
C THR A 96 0.00 17.42 1.49
N PHE A 97 -0.20 16.43 0.61
CA PHE A 97 -1.53 15.96 0.23
C PHE A 97 -2.33 15.48 1.45
N LEU A 98 -1.73 14.63 2.29
CA LEU A 98 -2.37 14.12 3.50
C LEU A 98 -2.78 15.25 4.44
N LEU A 99 -1.88 16.20 4.72
CA LEU A 99 -2.17 17.35 5.59
C LEU A 99 -3.32 18.19 5.05
N LEU A 100 -3.32 18.51 3.75
CA LEU A 100 -4.40 19.26 3.11
C LEU A 100 -5.73 18.51 3.21
N CYS A 101 -5.75 17.21 2.89
CA CYS A 101 -6.97 16.41 2.97
C CYS A 101 -7.49 16.25 4.40
N LEU A 102 -6.61 16.15 5.42
CA LEU A 102 -7.03 16.08 6.81
C LEU A 102 -7.58 17.42 7.33
N LEU A 103 -7.04 18.56 6.87
CA LEU A 103 -7.57 19.89 7.20
C LEU A 103 -9.00 20.09 6.67
N PHE A 104 -9.30 19.51 5.51
CA PHE A 104 -10.62 19.59 4.85
C PHE A 104 -11.36 18.24 4.89
N LEU A 105 -11.11 17.41 5.92
CA LEU A 105 -11.65 16.04 5.96
C LEU A 105 -13.18 16.01 5.91
N SER A 106 -13.86 16.83 6.72
CA SER A 106 -15.33 16.85 6.76
C SER A 106 -15.95 17.23 5.43
N PRO A 107 -15.62 18.38 4.80
CA PRO A 107 -16.20 18.73 3.51
C PRO A 107 -15.85 17.73 2.39
N ILE A 108 -14.67 17.12 2.43
CA ILE A 108 -14.31 16.08 1.46
C ILE A 108 -15.13 14.81 1.70
N ALA A 109 -15.32 14.40 2.95
CA ALA A 109 -16.14 13.24 3.30
C ALA A 109 -17.60 13.44 2.88
N ASP A 110 -18.16 14.63 3.08
CA ASP A 110 -19.51 14.99 2.63
C ASP A 110 -19.65 14.90 1.11
N LEU A 111 -18.65 15.39 0.36
CA LEU A 111 -18.62 15.34 -1.11
C LEU A 111 -18.64 13.90 -1.64
N PHE A 112 -17.96 12.98 -0.95
CA PHE A 112 -17.90 11.56 -1.32
C PHE A 112 -19.06 10.73 -0.73
N GLY A 113 -19.99 11.34 0.03
CA GLY A 113 -21.12 10.67 0.66
C GLY A 113 -20.75 9.90 1.94
N TYR A 114 -19.63 10.24 2.57
CA TYR A 114 -19.16 9.64 3.83
C TYR A 114 -19.23 10.62 5.02
N GLY A 115 -20.08 11.63 4.95
CA GLY A 115 -20.21 12.66 6.00
C GLY A 115 -20.57 12.12 7.38
N GLU A 116 -21.33 11.01 7.45
CA GLU A 116 -21.64 10.33 8.73
C GLU A 116 -20.43 9.60 9.34
N HIS A 117 -19.45 9.21 8.50
CA HIS A 117 -18.26 8.46 8.90
C HIS A 117 -16.96 9.03 8.28
N PRO A 118 -16.62 10.30 8.53
CA PRO A 118 -15.46 10.93 7.89
C PRO A 118 -14.13 10.22 8.23
N TRP A 119 -14.08 9.53 9.36
CA TRP A 119 -12.92 8.78 9.79
C TRP A 119 -12.58 7.57 8.89
N TYR A 120 -13.55 7.01 8.12
CA TYR A 120 -13.25 6.02 7.09
C TYR A 120 -12.30 6.59 6.04
N LEU A 121 -12.65 7.77 5.54
CA LEU A 121 -11.81 8.48 4.57
C LEU A 121 -10.47 8.88 5.19
N GLY A 122 -10.46 9.37 6.44
CA GLY A 122 -9.24 9.75 7.15
C GLY A 122 -8.23 8.60 7.26
N MET A 123 -8.69 7.41 7.68
CA MET A 123 -7.82 6.23 7.75
C MET A 123 -7.25 5.86 6.37
N MET A 124 -8.08 5.89 5.32
CA MET A 124 -7.64 5.53 3.99
C MET A 124 -6.67 6.56 3.40
N LEU A 125 -6.84 7.85 3.69
CA LEU A 125 -5.86 8.88 3.32
C LEU A 125 -4.48 8.64 3.95
N ILE A 126 -4.44 8.23 5.21
CA ILE A 126 -3.20 7.85 5.89
C ILE A 126 -2.57 6.62 5.21
N VAL A 127 -3.37 5.59 4.92
CA VAL A 127 -2.91 4.39 4.20
C VAL A 127 -2.31 4.77 2.84
N ILE A 128 -3.01 5.60 2.05
CA ILE A 128 -2.53 6.03 0.72
C ILE A 128 -1.18 6.74 0.83
N ALA A 129 -1.03 7.67 1.78
CA ALA A 129 0.22 8.40 1.97
C ALA A 129 1.36 7.45 2.36
N MET A 130 1.09 6.50 3.26
CA MET A 130 2.07 5.48 3.66
C MET A 130 2.46 4.57 2.49
N ASP A 131 1.49 4.10 1.72
CA ASP A 131 1.73 3.21 0.58
C ASP A 131 2.49 3.91 -0.55
N ALA A 132 2.19 5.20 -0.80
CA ALA A 132 2.94 6.01 -1.75
C ALA A 132 4.40 6.17 -1.32
N ILE A 133 4.66 6.50 -0.05
CA ILE A 133 6.01 6.61 0.50
C ILE A 133 6.76 5.27 0.41
N GLN A 134 6.10 4.15 0.72
CA GLN A 134 6.67 2.80 0.66
C GLN A 134 7.05 2.36 -0.76
N ALA A 135 6.44 2.94 -1.81
CA ALA A 135 6.71 2.55 -3.20
C ALA A 135 8.21 2.69 -3.55
N ILE A 136 8.88 3.75 -3.09
CA ILE A 136 10.30 4.00 -3.36
C ILE A 136 11.22 3.01 -2.63
N PRO A 137 11.10 2.73 -1.30
CA PRO A 137 11.82 1.65 -0.64
C PRO A 137 11.61 0.26 -1.29
N PHE A 138 10.38 -0.05 -1.74
CA PHE A 138 10.15 -1.28 -2.49
C PHE A 138 10.87 -1.29 -3.85
N ALA A 139 10.92 -0.17 -4.56
CA ALA A 139 11.72 -0.04 -5.78
C ALA A 139 13.21 -0.22 -5.49
N TYR A 140 13.70 0.33 -4.40
CA TYR A 140 15.10 0.18 -3.96
C TYR A 140 15.45 -1.27 -3.62
N LEU A 141 14.54 -2.02 -2.95
CA LEU A 141 14.73 -3.47 -2.72
C LEU A 141 14.87 -4.25 -4.03
N ARG A 142 14.10 -3.90 -5.06
CA ARG A 142 14.22 -4.51 -6.40
C ARG A 142 15.54 -4.12 -7.07
N TYR A 143 15.93 -2.84 -6.99
CA TYR A 143 17.20 -2.38 -7.51
C TYR A 143 18.39 -3.10 -6.86
N LYS A 144 18.38 -3.27 -5.54
CA LYS A 144 19.41 -4.01 -4.77
C LYS A 144 19.33 -5.53 -4.91
N LYS A 145 18.44 -6.06 -5.77
CA LYS A 145 18.24 -7.51 -5.99
C LYS A 145 17.99 -8.27 -4.68
N ARG A 146 17.08 -7.74 -3.83
CA ARG A 146 16.68 -8.38 -2.58
C ARG A 146 15.24 -8.96 -2.64
N PRO A 147 15.01 -9.99 -3.50
CA PRO A 147 13.65 -10.50 -3.75
C PRO A 147 13.00 -11.13 -2.52
N ILE A 148 13.79 -11.79 -1.67
CA ILE A 148 13.27 -12.46 -0.47
C ILE A 148 12.68 -11.46 0.51
N LYS A 149 13.36 -10.33 0.76
CA LYS A 149 12.83 -9.28 1.65
C LYS A 149 11.59 -8.61 1.04
N PHE A 150 11.61 -8.31 -0.25
CA PHE A 150 10.46 -7.77 -0.97
C PHE A 150 9.24 -8.68 -0.84
N ALA A 151 9.39 -9.96 -1.21
CA ALA A 151 8.33 -10.96 -1.14
C ALA A 151 7.86 -11.17 0.31
N GLY A 152 8.79 -11.25 1.26
CA GLY A 152 8.49 -11.44 2.68
C GLY A 152 7.61 -10.32 3.23
N LEU A 153 7.91 -9.05 2.92
CA LEU A 153 7.08 -7.92 3.36
C LEU A 153 5.70 -7.91 2.69
N LYS A 154 5.63 -8.24 1.40
CA LYS A 154 4.34 -8.37 0.69
C LYS A 154 3.48 -9.50 1.24
N LEU A 155 4.07 -10.66 1.49
CA LEU A 155 3.37 -11.80 2.08
C LEU A 155 2.99 -11.55 3.54
N LEU A 156 3.81 -10.83 4.31
CA LEU A 156 3.48 -10.42 5.68
C LEU A 156 2.24 -9.54 5.71
N PHE A 157 2.16 -8.52 4.82
CA PHE A 157 0.96 -7.70 4.68
C PHE A 157 -0.28 -8.56 4.48
N ILE A 158 -0.21 -9.49 3.51
CA ILE A 158 -1.33 -10.35 3.14
C ILE A 158 -1.72 -11.27 4.30
N PHE A 159 -0.74 -11.89 4.95
CA PHE A 159 -0.98 -12.80 6.07
C PHE A 159 -1.68 -12.07 7.23
N ILE A 160 -1.20 -10.89 7.62
CA ILE A 160 -1.80 -10.08 8.68
C ILE A 160 -3.21 -9.64 8.26
N SER A 161 -3.37 -9.16 7.02
CA SER A 161 -4.66 -8.71 6.51
C SER A 161 -5.70 -9.82 6.55
N ILE A 162 -5.39 -11.01 6.03
CA ILE A 162 -6.32 -12.14 6.02
C ILE A 162 -6.62 -12.60 7.45
N SER A 163 -5.59 -12.76 8.29
CA SER A 163 -5.77 -13.23 9.67
C SER A 163 -6.67 -12.29 10.48
N LEU A 164 -6.42 -10.98 10.41
CA LEU A 164 -7.22 -9.99 11.15
C LEU A 164 -8.65 -9.88 10.59
N ASN A 165 -8.83 -9.91 9.26
CA ASN A 165 -10.15 -9.87 8.66
C ASN A 165 -10.97 -11.12 9.02
N ILE A 166 -10.40 -12.31 8.92
CA ILE A 166 -11.10 -13.54 9.32
C ILE A 166 -11.43 -13.48 10.81
N THR A 167 -10.50 -13.09 11.65
CA THR A 167 -10.73 -12.98 13.10
C THR A 167 -11.88 -12.04 13.40
N TYR A 168 -11.88 -10.84 12.82
CA TYR A 168 -12.91 -9.84 13.11
C TYR A 168 -14.28 -10.20 12.51
N PHE A 169 -14.35 -10.50 11.22
CA PHE A 169 -15.61 -10.68 10.52
C PHE A 169 -16.20 -12.08 10.70
N VAL A 170 -15.39 -13.13 10.79
CA VAL A 170 -15.88 -14.52 10.89
C VAL A 170 -15.95 -14.99 12.33
N VAL A 171 -14.88 -14.82 13.12
CA VAL A 171 -14.81 -15.34 14.50
C VAL A 171 -15.59 -14.42 15.45
N LEU A 172 -15.32 -13.12 15.44
CA LEU A 172 -15.98 -12.13 16.30
C LEU A 172 -17.33 -11.65 15.76
N LYS A 173 -17.69 -12.04 14.50
CA LYS A 173 -18.93 -11.65 13.81
C LYS A 173 -19.13 -10.13 13.79
N GLY A 174 -18.04 -9.38 13.64
CA GLY A 174 -18.09 -7.93 13.53
C GLY A 174 -18.78 -7.50 12.23
N THR A 175 -19.50 -6.38 12.29
CA THR A 175 -20.28 -5.83 11.16
C THR A 175 -19.87 -4.41 10.80
N ASP A 176 -18.84 -3.86 11.45
CA ASP A 176 -18.37 -2.50 11.18
C ASP A 176 -17.44 -2.48 9.96
N VAL A 177 -17.85 -1.73 8.94
CA VAL A 177 -17.05 -1.50 7.71
C VAL A 177 -15.70 -0.85 8.03
N GLY A 178 -15.66 0.04 9.02
CA GLY A 178 -14.46 0.74 9.44
C GLY A 178 -13.35 -0.17 9.92
N ALA A 179 -13.70 -1.36 10.43
CA ALA A 179 -12.70 -2.34 10.84
C ALA A 179 -11.82 -2.81 9.65
N ALA A 180 -12.37 -2.94 8.44
CA ALA A 180 -11.59 -3.29 7.26
C ALA A 180 -10.51 -2.23 6.95
N PHE A 181 -10.85 -0.95 7.12
CA PHE A 181 -9.92 0.17 6.90
C PHE A 181 -8.86 0.24 8.00
N LEU A 182 -9.25 0.01 9.25
CA LEU A 182 -8.32 -0.06 10.37
C LEU A 182 -7.33 -1.22 10.21
N ILE A 183 -7.78 -2.38 9.78
CA ILE A 183 -6.94 -3.54 9.51
C ILE A 183 -5.93 -3.20 8.41
N ASN A 184 -6.37 -2.54 7.33
CA ASN A 184 -5.47 -2.11 6.26
C ASN A 184 -4.41 -1.12 6.76
N LEU A 185 -4.80 -0.17 7.61
CA LEU A 185 -3.89 0.77 8.25
C LEU A 185 -2.81 0.06 9.10
N ILE A 186 -3.21 -0.92 9.91
CA ILE A 186 -2.29 -1.74 10.70
C ILE A 186 -1.32 -2.49 9.79
N CYS A 187 -1.81 -3.07 8.69
CA CYS A 187 -0.97 -3.80 7.72
C CYS A 187 0.05 -2.88 7.06
N SER A 188 -0.36 -1.71 6.54
CA SER A 188 0.54 -0.74 5.92
C SER A 188 1.58 -0.22 6.91
N PHE A 189 1.18 0.05 8.16
CA PHE A 189 2.09 0.46 9.21
C PHE A 189 3.13 -0.62 9.53
N THR A 190 2.72 -1.88 9.63
CA THR A 190 3.62 -3.01 9.89
C THR A 190 4.67 -3.17 8.79
N VAL A 191 4.25 -3.03 7.52
CA VAL A 191 5.17 -3.08 6.38
C VAL A 191 6.13 -1.89 6.41
N MET A 192 5.65 -0.70 6.75
CA MET A 192 6.49 0.49 6.90
C MET A 192 7.57 0.29 7.95
N MET A 193 7.24 -0.35 9.09
CA MET A 193 8.22 -0.72 10.11
C MET A 193 9.27 -1.70 9.56
N GLY A 194 8.87 -2.67 8.75
CA GLY A 194 9.78 -3.61 8.07
C GLY A 194 10.71 -2.97 7.06
N LEU A 195 10.36 -1.79 6.54
CA LEU A 195 11.17 -1.00 5.61
C LEU A 195 12.11 0.02 6.28
N ILE A 196 12.13 0.11 7.63
CA ILE A 196 13.01 1.04 8.37
C ILE A 196 14.49 0.95 7.92
N PRO A 197 15.08 -0.25 7.69
CA PRO A 197 16.46 -0.33 7.22
C PRO A 197 16.70 0.34 5.86
N GLU A 198 15.70 0.35 4.96
CA GLU A 198 15.76 1.01 3.66
C GLU A 198 15.66 2.53 3.80
N PHE A 199 14.85 3.03 4.75
CA PHE A 199 14.81 4.46 5.06
C PHE A 199 16.15 4.98 5.61
N ARG A 200 16.93 4.15 6.31
CA ARG A 200 18.29 4.50 6.77
C ARG A 200 19.31 4.60 5.63
N ALA A 201 19.01 4.10 4.44
CA ALA A 201 19.84 4.29 3.26
C ALA A 201 19.70 5.70 2.64
N PHE A 202 18.83 6.54 3.18
CA PHE A 202 18.70 7.97 2.83
C PHE A 202 19.99 8.71 3.15
N ARG A 203 20.54 9.45 2.15
CA ARG A 203 21.75 10.27 2.26
C ARG A 203 21.55 11.62 1.60
#